data_599409fc768e01fce90437d863da4ea3
#
_entry.id   599409fc768e01fce90437d863da4ea3
#
_cell.length_a   1.000
_cell.length_b   1.000
_cell.length_c   1.000
_cell.angle_alpha   90.00
_cell.angle_beta   90.00
_cell.angle_gamma   90.00
#
_symmetry.space_group_name_H-M   'P 1'
#
loop_
_entity.id
_entity.type
_entity.pdbx_description
1 polymer ?
#
loop_
_entity_poly.entity_id
_entity_poly.type
_entity_poly.pdbx_seq_one_letter_code
_entity_poly.pdbx_strand_id
1 'polypeptide(L)'
;DESGKWERPDNILNNWRVTKTCLRLGSRIIGKCMMGSTSNSLDKGGNNFKKLYNDSDVAKRNRNGQTKSGLYSLFIPMEWNFEGFIDAHGKPVFNTPGYDVYGPDGELIEVGVIDNWQNEVDGLKEDQDGLNEFYRQFPRTTEHAFRDETKNSIFNLVKLYEQIDYNEGISSSAVLTTGNFQWMNGVKDTKVTFNPDPKGRFKISWAPNYNIQNNVIIKNGIKYPGNEHMGCFGCDSYDISGTVDGRGSNGALHGLTKFSMEDAPANTFFLEYIARPQTAEIFFEDVLMACVFYGMPLLAENNKPRLLYYFRRRGYRGFSMNRPDKVWNKLSVAEKEVGGIPNSSEDIKQAHAAALEMYINDHVGLMQDDSYGTMYFNETLNDWAKFDINKRTKHDASISSGLAIMGCNRHLYKPNMEKQRTKIDLSVSRFDNGGYASKIIKS
;
A
#
# COMPACT_ATOMS: atom_id res chain seq x y z
N ASP A 1 -14.04 22.59 23.23
CA ASP A 1 -14.31 21.21 23.56
C ASP A 1 -15.11 20.54 22.46
N GLU A 2 -14.93 19.23 22.26
CA GLU A 2 -15.61 18.41 21.23
C GLU A 2 -15.57 19.00 19.80
N SER A 3 -14.47 19.67 19.47
CA SER A 3 -14.33 20.41 18.22
C SER A 3 -14.27 19.50 16.97
N GLY A 4 -13.90 18.23 17.15
CA GLY A 4 -13.95 17.20 16.10
C GLY A 4 -15.35 16.72 15.76
N LYS A 5 -16.35 17.02 16.60
CA LYS A 5 -17.78 16.64 16.45
C LYS A 5 -18.66 17.76 15.93
N TRP A 6 -18.11 18.90 15.52
CA TRP A 6 -18.92 19.99 15.01
C TRP A 6 -19.57 19.62 13.67
N GLU A 7 -20.90 19.73 13.61
CA GLU A 7 -21.73 19.28 12.48
C GLU A 7 -21.42 19.96 11.14
N ARG A 8 -20.91 21.20 11.18
CA ARG A 8 -20.54 21.92 9.95
C ARG A 8 -19.08 21.69 9.62
N PRO A 9 -18.77 20.96 8.54
CA PRO A 9 -17.42 20.48 8.24
C PRO A 9 -16.35 21.58 8.15
N ASP A 10 -16.71 22.80 7.75
CA ASP A 10 -15.74 23.89 7.56
C ASP A 10 -15.42 24.68 8.84
N ASN A 11 -16.18 24.47 9.91
CA ASN A 11 -16.14 25.35 11.07
C ASN A 11 -14.82 25.31 11.83
N ILE A 12 -14.21 24.14 12.04
CA ILE A 12 -13.00 24.08 12.87
C ILE A 12 -11.81 24.78 12.24
N LEU A 13 -11.60 24.58 10.92
CA LEU A 13 -10.48 25.21 10.22
C LEU A 13 -10.66 26.72 10.08
N ASN A 14 -11.88 27.15 9.77
CA ASN A 14 -12.23 28.56 9.66
C ASN A 14 -12.21 29.25 11.02
N ASN A 15 -12.77 28.61 12.04
CA ASN A 15 -12.74 29.14 13.42
C ASN A 15 -11.30 29.30 13.90
N TRP A 16 -10.45 28.29 13.72
CA TRP A 16 -9.05 28.39 14.11
C TRP A 16 -8.31 29.49 13.33
N ARG A 17 -8.60 29.65 12.04
CA ARG A 17 -8.00 30.72 11.22
C ARG A 17 -8.28 32.10 11.78
N VAL A 18 -9.47 32.33 12.30
CA VAL A 18 -9.87 33.60 12.93
C VAL A 18 -9.32 33.68 14.36
N THR A 19 -9.57 32.68 15.19
CA THR A 19 -9.23 32.67 16.63
C THR A 19 -7.73 32.83 16.86
N LYS A 20 -6.86 32.22 16.05
CA LYS A 20 -5.41 32.35 16.23
C LYS A 20 -4.89 33.79 16.06
N THR A 21 -5.64 34.68 15.38
CA THR A 21 -5.26 36.07 15.24
C THR A 21 -5.50 36.84 16.56
N CYS A 22 -6.52 36.46 17.33
CA CYS A 22 -6.84 37.06 18.63
C CYS A 22 -5.79 36.72 19.71
N LEU A 23 -4.98 35.67 19.48
CA LEU A 23 -3.92 35.23 20.40
C LEU A 23 -2.60 36.00 20.24
N ARG A 24 -2.56 37.00 19.35
CA ARG A 24 -1.34 37.73 19.01
C ARG A 24 -1.45 39.20 19.33
N LEU A 25 -0.35 39.78 19.80
CA LEU A 25 -0.12 41.20 19.90
C LEU A 25 1.10 41.54 19.06
N GLY A 26 0.86 42.03 17.86
CA GLY A 26 1.93 42.26 16.87
C GLY A 26 2.60 40.92 16.48
N SER A 27 3.91 40.82 16.61
CA SER A 27 4.67 39.59 16.35
C SER A 27 4.68 38.60 17.51
N ARG A 28 4.19 38.97 18.69
CA ARG A 28 4.23 38.14 19.91
C ARG A 28 2.94 37.36 20.07
N ILE A 29 3.06 36.06 20.43
CA ILE A 29 1.95 35.22 20.84
C ILE A 29 1.76 35.44 22.35
N ILE A 30 0.61 35.99 22.76
CA ILE A 30 0.28 36.31 24.15
C ILE A 30 -0.81 35.39 24.72
N GLY A 31 -1.62 34.78 23.85
CA GLY A 31 -2.71 33.89 24.27
C GLY A 31 -2.35 32.42 24.04
N LYS A 32 -3.11 31.54 24.69
CA LYS A 32 -3.03 30.08 24.53
C LYS A 32 -4.37 29.55 24.08
N CYS A 33 -4.41 28.49 23.32
CA CYS A 33 -5.59 27.76 22.93
C CYS A 33 -5.35 26.27 23.12
N MET A 34 -6.32 25.58 23.72
CA MET A 34 -6.36 24.15 23.83
C MET A 34 -7.68 23.67 23.24
N MET A 35 -7.61 22.67 22.37
CA MET A 35 -8.76 22.01 21.76
C MET A 35 -8.68 20.53 22.11
N GLY A 36 -9.70 20.01 22.79
CA GLY A 36 -9.85 18.59 23.09
C GLY A 36 -11.06 18.03 22.36
N SER A 37 -10.93 16.84 21.79
CA SER A 37 -12.05 16.13 21.17
C SER A 37 -11.69 14.69 20.88
N THR A 38 -12.69 13.81 20.88
CA THR A 38 -12.68 12.59 20.08
C THR A 38 -13.00 12.92 18.62
N SER A 39 -12.66 12.06 17.69
CA SER A 39 -12.97 12.27 16.28
C SER A 39 -14.41 11.91 15.96
N ASN A 40 -15.01 12.62 15.02
CA ASN A 40 -16.27 12.22 14.38
C ASN A 40 -15.95 11.47 13.07
N SER A 41 -16.97 10.86 12.46
CA SER A 41 -16.84 10.31 11.10
C SER A 41 -16.30 11.37 10.15
N LEU A 42 -15.47 10.95 9.19
CA LEU A 42 -14.72 11.90 8.35
C LEU A 42 -15.64 12.75 7.46
N ASP A 43 -16.78 12.23 7.06
CA ASP A 43 -17.83 12.93 6.31
C ASP A 43 -18.61 13.95 7.14
N LYS A 44 -18.68 13.75 8.47
CA LYS A 44 -19.39 14.63 9.42
C LYS A 44 -18.49 15.61 10.18
N GLY A 45 -17.39 16.05 9.54
CA GLY A 45 -16.47 17.04 10.12
C GLY A 45 -15.14 16.48 10.62
N GLY A 46 -15.03 15.17 10.86
CA GLY A 46 -13.80 14.52 11.31
C GLY A 46 -12.62 14.76 10.38
N ASN A 47 -12.86 14.89 9.07
CA ASN A 47 -11.79 15.16 8.08
C ASN A 47 -11.10 16.52 8.31
N ASN A 48 -11.85 17.56 8.68
CA ASN A 48 -11.27 18.87 8.98
C ASN A 48 -10.50 18.87 10.31
N PHE A 49 -10.98 18.12 11.30
CA PHE A 49 -10.29 17.91 12.56
C PHE A 49 -8.98 17.11 12.33
N LYS A 50 -9.03 16.01 11.58
CA LYS A 50 -7.84 15.24 11.15
C LYS A 50 -6.82 16.12 10.44
N LYS A 51 -7.26 16.99 9.53
CA LYS A 51 -6.40 17.93 8.83
C LYS A 51 -5.74 18.90 9.78
N LEU A 52 -6.50 19.48 10.74
CA LEU A 52 -5.96 20.37 11.75
C LEU A 52 -4.94 19.65 12.65
N TYR A 53 -5.24 18.42 13.06
CA TYR A 53 -4.35 17.58 13.85
C TYR A 53 -3.03 17.31 13.11
N ASN A 54 -3.09 16.89 11.85
CA ASN A 54 -1.91 16.63 11.02
C ASN A 54 -1.08 17.90 10.72
N ASP A 55 -1.76 19.06 10.53
CA ASP A 55 -1.09 20.35 10.37
C ASP A 55 -0.45 20.84 11.68
N SER A 56 -0.73 20.16 12.80
CA SER A 56 -0.21 20.44 14.14
C SER A 56 0.90 19.46 14.57
N ASP A 57 1.36 18.62 13.66
CA ASP A 57 2.37 17.59 13.91
C ASP A 57 3.69 18.20 14.43
N VAL A 58 4.06 17.78 15.64
CA VAL A 58 5.26 18.25 16.36
C VAL A 58 6.55 17.89 15.65
N ALA A 59 6.57 16.80 14.88
CA ALA A 59 7.72 16.36 14.10
C ALA A 59 7.96 17.25 12.86
N LYS A 60 6.93 17.95 12.36
CA LYS A 60 6.96 18.76 11.14
C LYS A 60 7.04 20.27 11.44
N ARG A 61 7.93 20.68 12.34
CA ARG A 61 8.15 22.07 12.68
C ARG A 61 9.00 22.79 11.62
N ASN A 62 8.70 24.07 11.38
CA ASN A 62 9.55 24.95 10.58
C ASN A 62 10.82 25.34 11.34
N ARG A 63 11.71 26.12 10.69
CA ARG A 63 12.96 26.61 11.30
C ARG A 63 12.74 27.43 12.58
N ASN A 64 11.57 28.02 12.77
CA ASN A 64 11.20 28.82 13.94
C ASN A 64 10.50 27.97 15.04
N GLY A 65 10.49 26.62 14.89
CA GLY A 65 9.89 25.71 15.85
C GLY A 65 8.35 25.65 15.81
N GLN A 66 7.71 26.25 14.80
CA GLN A 66 6.25 26.28 14.67
C GLN A 66 5.75 25.22 13.71
N THR A 67 4.62 24.60 14.06
CA THR A 67 3.87 23.73 13.16
C THR A 67 3.11 24.56 12.12
N LYS A 68 2.57 23.92 11.08
CA LYS A 68 1.83 24.58 10.00
C LYS A 68 0.53 25.26 10.53
N SER A 69 -0.16 24.65 11.48
CA SER A 69 -1.34 25.26 12.11
C SER A 69 -1.00 26.33 13.15
N GLY A 70 0.15 26.20 13.83
CA GLY A 70 0.56 26.95 15.00
C GLY A 70 0.09 26.30 16.33
N LEU A 71 -0.65 25.19 16.27
CA LEU A 71 -0.97 24.30 17.39
C LEU A 71 0.03 23.15 17.44
N TYR A 72 0.04 22.42 18.56
CA TYR A 72 0.87 21.23 18.75
C TYR A 72 -0.07 20.07 19.06
N SER A 73 -0.07 19.04 18.22
CA SER A 73 -0.91 17.87 18.44
C SER A 73 -0.41 17.03 19.60
N LEU A 74 -1.36 16.58 20.41
CA LEU A 74 -1.17 15.61 21.46
C LEU A 74 -2.24 14.53 21.28
N PHE A 75 -1.82 13.27 21.23
CA PHE A 75 -2.72 12.13 21.24
C PHE A 75 -2.68 11.49 22.63
N ILE A 76 -3.85 11.22 23.18
CA ILE A 76 -4.01 10.52 24.46
C ILE A 76 -4.69 9.19 24.13
N PRO A 77 -3.99 8.07 24.21
CA PRO A 77 -4.57 6.76 23.94
C PRO A 77 -5.58 6.36 25.01
N MET A 78 -6.56 5.54 24.64
CA MET A 78 -7.66 5.14 25.51
C MET A 78 -7.18 4.37 26.76
N GLU A 79 -6.10 3.63 26.68
CA GLU A 79 -5.52 2.91 27.83
C GLU A 79 -5.03 3.84 28.96
N TRP A 80 -5.02 5.15 28.75
CA TRP A 80 -4.77 6.13 29.81
C TRP A 80 -6.06 6.56 30.52
N ASN A 81 -7.21 6.03 30.11
CA ASN A 81 -8.45 6.16 30.88
C ASN A 81 -8.49 5.08 31.96
N PHE A 82 -8.05 5.47 33.16
CA PHE A 82 -7.91 4.53 34.28
C PHE A 82 -9.14 4.47 35.18
N GLU A 83 -10.24 5.13 34.86
CA GLU A 83 -11.46 5.07 35.63
C GLU A 83 -11.96 3.63 35.73
N GLY A 84 -12.05 3.11 36.95
CA GLY A 84 -12.38 1.71 37.21
C GLY A 84 -11.21 0.70 37.08
N PHE A 85 -10.03 1.16 36.67
CA PHE A 85 -8.85 0.30 36.43
C PHE A 85 -7.63 0.76 37.24
N ILE A 86 -7.83 1.39 38.37
CA ILE A 86 -6.76 1.81 39.32
C ILE A 86 -6.87 0.96 40.56
N ASP A 87 -5.78 0.35 41.00
CA ASP A 87 -5.71 -0.41 42.23
C ASP A 87 -5.77 0.49 43.48
N ALA A 88 -5.94 -0.11 44.66
CA ALA A 88 -6.00 0.60 45.93
C ALA A 88 -4.71 1.38 46.26
N HIS A 89 -3.64 1.17 45.53
CA HIS A 89 -2.37 1.88 45.65
C HIS A 89 -2.16 2.97 44.59
N GLY A 90 -3.17 3.22 43.76
CA GLY A 90 -3.14 4.23 42.68
C GLY A 90 -2.36 3.80 41.44
N LYS A 91 -2.11 2.50 41.23
CA LYS A 91 -1.44 1.99 40.06
C LYS A 91 -2.46 1.53 39.00
N PRO A 92 -2.25 1.87 37.70
CA PRO A 92 -3.14 1.42 36.63
C PRO A 92 -2.98 -0.09 36.38
N VAL A 93 -4.09 -0.76 36.18
CA VAL A 93 -4.20 -2.19 35.83
C VAL A 93 -4.41 -2.29 34.32
N PHE A 94 -3.33 -2.50 33.57
CA PHE A 94 -3.37 -2.54 32.09
C PHE A 94 -3.93 -3.86 31.54
N ASN A 95 -3.41 -4.99 32.04
CA ASN A 95 -3.82 -6.32 31.64
C ASN A 95 -4.55 -7.02 32.78
N THR A 96 -5.31 -8.06 32.47
CA THR A 96 -6.02 -8.87 33.45
C THR A 96 -5.03 -9.42 34.47
N PRO A 97 -5.21 -9.12 35.77
CA PRO A 97 -4.28 -9.55 36.80
C PRO A 97 -4.40 -11.06 37.06
N GLY A 98 -3.27 -11.72 37.31
CA GLY A 98 -3.22 -13.12 37.68
C GLY A 98 -3.53 -13.43 39.15
N TYR A 99 -3.93 -12.39 39.91
CA TYR A 99 -4.29 -12.45 41.34
C TYR A 99 -5.33 -11.38 41.65
N ASP A 100 -6.00 -11.52 42.78
CA ASP A 100 -7.04 -10.56 43.20
C ASP A 100 -6.46 -9.17 43.39
N VAL A 101 -6.91 -8.21 42.59
CA VAL A 101 -6.58 -6.79 42.69
C VAL A 101 -7.84 -6.00 43.02
N TYR A 102 -7.77 -5.16 44.02
CA TYR A 102 -8.91 -4.36 44.48
C TYR A 102 -8.65 -2.89 44.15
N GLY A 103 -9.70 -2.21 43.72
CA GLY A 103 -9.73 -0.76 43.52
C GLY A 103 -9.78 0.03 44.83
N PRO A 104 -9.72 1.38 44.75
CA PRO A 104 -9.78 2.26 45.95
C PRO A 104 -11.05 2.07 46.79
N ASP A 105 -12.15 1.71 46.16
CA ASP A 105 -13.46 1.51 46.79
C ASP A 105 -13.63 0.05 47.26
N GLY A 106 -12.62 -0.80 47.17
CA GLY A 106 -12.67 -2.19 47.57
C GLY A 106 -13.34 -3.13 46.57
N GLU A 107 -13.67 -2.66 45.37
CA GLU A 107 -14.19 -3.48 44.29
C GLU A 107 -13.08 -4.31 43.63
N LEU A 108 -13.40 -5.55 43.27
CA LEU A 108 -12.45 -6.44 42.56
C LEU A 108 -12.31 -5.98 41.12
N ILE A 109 -11.08 -5.79 40.67
CA ILE A 109 -10.73 -5.50 39.28
C ILE A 109 -10.46 -6.84 38.58
N GLU A 110 -11.46 -7.36 37.89
CA GLU A 110 -11.40 -8.66 37.21
C GLU A 110 -10.63 -8.61 35.90
N VAL A 111 -10.67 -7.49 35.20
CA VAL A 111 -10.11 -7.32 33.85
C VAL A 111 -9.29 -6.03 33.79
N GLY A 112 -8.16 -6.04 33.11
CA GLY A 112 -7.38 -4.84 32.85
C GLY A 112 -7.96 -3.97 31.73
N VAL A 113 -7.56 -2.70 31.66
CA VAL A 113 -8.12 -1.73 30.70
C VAL A 113 -7.92 -2.14 29.24
N ILE A 114 -6.80 -2.77 28.90
CA ILE A 114 -6.49 -3.22 27.54
C ILE A 114 -7.35 -4.45 27.18
N ASP A 115 -7.44 -5.41 28.10
CA ASP A 115 -8.22 -6.63 27.86
C ASP A 115 -9.73 -6.32 27.83
N ASN A 116 -10.19 -5.37 28.66
CA ASN A 116 -11.57 -4.89 28.59
C ASN A 116 -11.86 -4.24 27.22
N TRP A 117 -10.96 -3.38 26.74
CA TRP A 117 -11.08 -2.77 25.42
C TRP A 117 -11.11 -3.84 24.30
N GLN A 118 -10.29 -4.88 24.40
CA GLN A 118 -10.28 -5.98 23.43
C GLN A 118 -11.59 -6.79 23.47
N ASN A 119 -12.16 -7.03 24.66
CA ASN A 119 -13.43 -7.72 24.80
C ASN A 119 -14.57 -6.94 24.12
N GLU A 120 -14.59 -5.58 24.24
CA GLU A 120 -15.55 -4.74 23.55
C GLU A 120 -15.38 -4.81 22.03
N VAL A 121 -14.14 -4.76 21.53
CA VAL A 121 -13.83 -4.96 20.11
C VAL A 121 -14.33 -6.31 19.61
N ASP A 122 -14.08 -7.38 20.37
CA ASP A 122 -14.49 -8.74 20.01
C ASP A 122 -16.01 -8.88 19.99
N GLY A 123 -16.71 -8.21 20.91
CA GLY A 123 -18.17 -8.15 20.95
C GLY A 123 -18.80 -7.41 19.77
N LEU A 124 -18.08 -6.45 19.18
CA LEU A 124 -18.56 -5.62 18.07
C LEU A 124 -18.13 -6.13 16.69
N LYS A 125 -17.44 -7.26 16.59
CA LYS A 125 -16.90 -7.78 15.30
C LYS A 125 -17.94 -7.92 14.19
N GLU A 126 -19.17 -8.25 14.54
CA GLU A 126 -20.29 -8.40 13.59
C GLU A 126 -21.00 -7.08 13.26
N ASP A 127 -20.84 -6.04 14.11
CA ASP A 127 -21.38 -4.70 13.91
C ASP A 127 -20.27 -3.72 13.50
N GLN A 128 -20.04 -3.64 12.19
CA GLN A 128 -18.97 -2.81 11.64
C GLN A 128 -19.15 -1.31 11.94
N ASP A 129 -20.37 -0.81 11.93
CA ASP A 129 -20.64 0.61 12.22
C ASP A 129 -20.38 0.90 13.72
N GLY A 130 -20.84 0.02 14.60
CA GLY A 130 -20.57 0.08 16.04
C GLY A 130 -19.07 -0.03 16.35
N LEU A 131 -18.37 -0.94 15.71
CA LEU A 131 -16.94 -1.13 15.86
C LEU A 131 -16.15 0.12 15.43
N ASN A 132 -16.48 0.73 14.29
CA ASN A 132 -15.82 1.95 13.83
C ASN A 132 -16.08 3.14 14.77
N GLU A 133 -17.32 3.25 15.29
CA GLU A 133 -17.64 4.28 16.29
C GLU A 133 -16.86 4.05 17.59
N PHE A 134 -16.77 2.81 18.06
CA PHE A 134 -16.01 2.44 19.26
C PHE A 134 -14.53 2.82 19.12
N TYR A 135 -13.89 2.48 18.00
CA TYR A 135 -12.51 2.86 17.74
C TYR A 135 -12.28 4.37 17.75
N ARG A 136 -13.24 5.16 17.23
CA ARG A 136 -13.14 6.63 17.24
C ARG A 136 -13.33 7.23 18.64
N GLN A 137 -14.18 6.64 19.45
CA GLN A 137 -14.44 7.11 20.81
C GLN A 137 -13.36 6.68 21.80
N PHE A 138 -12.82 5.47 21.61
CA PHE A 138 -11.83 4.85 22.48
C PHE A 138 -10.56 4.44 21.68
N PRO A 139 -9.89 5.41 21.05
CA PRO A 139 -8.76 5.08 20.18
C PRO A 139 -7.52 4.72 20.99
N ARG A 140 -6.84 3.65 20.58
CA ARG A 140 -5.49 3.31 21.07
C ARG A 140 -4.40 3.94 20.23
N THR A 141 -4.71 4.25 18.96
CA THR A 141 -3.79 4.87 18.01
C THR A 141 -4.46 6.04 17.28
N THR A 142 -3.66 6.87 16.62
CA THR A 142 -4.18 7.98 15.81
C THR A 142 -4.99 7.49 14.63
N GLU A 143 -4.67 6.31 14.12
CA GLU A 143 -5.37 5.64 13.04
C GLU A 143 -6.76 5.20 13.48
N HIS A 144 -6.90 4.67 14.71
CA HIS A 144 -8.20 4.39 15.31
C HIS A 144 -9.06 5.66 15.44
N ALA A 145 -8.47 6.74 15.95
CA ALA A 145 -9.18 8.02 16.12
C ALA A 145 -9.71 8.59 14.81
N PHE A 146 -9.01 8.38 13.70
CA PHE A 146 -9.38 8.92 12.39
C PHE A 146 -9.78 7.84 11.37
N ARG A 147 -10.34 6.74 11.88
CA ARG A 147 -10.87 5.65 11.07
C ARG A 147 -11.98 6.16 10.16
N ASP A 148 -11.90 5.83 8.88
CA ASP A 148 -12.84 6.28 7.85
C ASP A 148 -13.94 5.24 7.64
N GLU A 149 -15.19 5.67 7.77
CA GLU A 149 -16.37 4.88 7.41
C GLU A 149 -16.67 5.10 5.93
N THR A 150 -15.85 4.63 5.05
CA THR A 150 -16.28 4.66 3.67
C THR A 150 -17.32 3.54 3.46
N LYS A 151 -18.60 3.89 3.58
CA LYS A 151 -19.76 3.06 3.16
C LYS A 151 -19.64 2.55 1.72
N ASN A 152 -18.60 2.94 1.02
CA ASN A 152 -18.34 2.64 -0.38
C ASN A 152 -17.16 1.68 -0.59
N SER A 153 -16.41 1.28 0.45
CA SER A 153 -15.40 0.26 0.25
C SER A 153 -16.05 -1.08 -0.06
N ILE A 154 -15.62 -1.68 -1.16
CA ILE A 154 -16.08 -3.01 -1.59
C ILE A 154 -15.29 -4.12 -0.89
N PHE A 155 -14.27 -3.77 -0.10
CA PHE A 155 -13.35 -4.71 0.53
C PHE A 155 -13.71 -5.02 1.98
N ASN A 156 -13.21 -6.15 2.48
CA ASN A 156 -13.39 -6.57 3.86
C ASN A 156 -12.57 -5.65 4.81
N LEU A 157 -13.25 -4.66 5.40
CA LEU A 157 -12.64 -3.68 6.28
C LEU A 157 -12.10 -4.28 7.57
N VAL A 158 -12.73 -5.37 8.08
CA VAL A 158 -12.26 -6.06 9.28
C VAL A 158 -10.83 -6.54 9.08
N LYS A 159 -10.59 -7.32 8.03
CA LYS A 159 -9.26 -7.84 7.70
C LYS A 159 -8.21 -6.75 7.47
N LEU A 160 -8.62 -5.64 6.82
CA LEU A 160 -7.71 -4.52 6.58
C LEU A 160 -7.28 -3.86 7.89
N TYR A 161 -8.22 -3.63 8.79
CA TYR A 161 -7.93 -2.98 10.06
C TYR A 161 -7.18 -3.91 11.02
N GLU A 162 -7.53 -5.20 11.07
CA GLU A 162 -6.76 -6.21 11.83
C GLU A 162 -5.28 -6.22 11.38
N GLN A 163 -5.02 -6.13 10.07
CA GLN A 163 -3.66 -6.06 9.56
C GLN A 163 -2.95 -4.76 9.94
N ILE A 164 -3.65 -3.62 9.88
CA ILE A 164 -3.10 -2.32 10.29
C ILE A 164 -2.73 -2.35 11.78
N ASP A 165 -3.64 -2.84 12.62
CA ASP A 165 -3.44 -2.93 14.07
C ASP A 165 -2.25 -3.85 14.40
N TYR A 166 -2.13 -5.00 13.71
CA TYR A 166 -0.98 -5.89 13.83
C TYR A 166 0.33 -5.20 13.43
N ASN A 167 0.34 -4.50 12.28
CA ASN A 167 1.52 -3.80 11.79
C ASN A 167 1.99 -2.69 12.75
N GLU A 168 1.06 -2.02 13.45
CA GLU A 168 1.38 -1.00 14.45
C GLU A 168 1.97 -1.60 15.72
N GLY A 169 1.58 -2.83 16.07
CA GLY A 169 2.16 -3.59 17.18
C GLY A 169 3.60 -4.04 16.91
N ILE A 170 4.02 -4.10 15.64
CA ILE A 170 5.38 -4.49 15.25
C ILE A 170 6.22 -3.22 15.06
N SER A 171 7.47 -3.25 15.51
CA SER A 171 8.42 -2.18 15.15
C SER A 171 8.57 -2.13 13.63
N SER A 172 8.11 -1.06 12.97
CA SER A 172 8.19 -0.90 11.51
C SER A 172 9.62 -1.05 10.98
N SER A 173 10.62 -0.63 11.76
CA SER A 173 12.04 -0.80 11.42
C SER A 173 12.54 -2.25 11.44
N ALA A 174 11.79 -3.17 12.05
CA ALA A 174 12.14 -4.59 12.04
C ALA A 174 11.73 -5.31 10.76
N VAL A 175 10.70 -4.80 10.07
CA VAL A 175 10.10 -5.44 8.88
C VAL A 175 10.32 -4.62 7.61
N LEU A 176 10.41 -3.29 7.70
CA LEU A 176 10.53 -2.40 6.55
C LEU A 176 11.85 -1.64 6.57
N THR A 177 12.51 -1.61 5.43
CA THR A 177 13.68 -0.75 5.20
C THR A 177 13.31 0.36 4.22
N THR A 178 13.49 1.61 4.65
CA THR A 178 13.30 2.78 3.78
C THR A 178 14.61 3.11 3.08
N GLY A 179 14.54 3.49 1.80
CA GLY A 179 15.76 3.81 1.03
C GLY A 179 15.48 4.28 -0.39
N ASN A 180 16.53 4.32 -1.19
CA ASN A 180 16.48 4.68 -2.60
C ASN A 180 17.31 3.72 -3.44
N PHE A 181 16.84 3.45 -4.67
CA PHE A 181 17.65 2.76 -5.68
C PHE A 181 18.59 3.75 -6.36
N GLN A 182 19.77 3.28 -6.71
CA GLN A 182 20.76 4.06 -7.42
C GLN A 182 21.51 3.19 -8.43
N TRP A 183 21.83 3.75 -9.60
CA TRP A 183 22.75 3.12 -10.54
C TRP A 183 24.14 3.04 -9.95
N MET A 184 24.83 1.93 -10.16
CA MET A 184 26.20 1.74 -9.70
C MET A 184 27.11 2.85 -10.23
N ASN A 185 27.82 3.51 -9.32
CA ASN A 185 28.69 4.67 -9.62
C ASN A 185 27.98 5.83 -10.34
N GLY A 186 26.65 5.94 -10.24
CA GLY A 186 25.86 6.98 -10.92
C GLY A 186 25.72 6.79 -12.43
N VAL A 187 26.23 5.68 -12.99
CA VAL A 187 26.20 5.41 -14.43
C VAL A 187 24.93 4.65 -14.79
N LYS A 188 24.06 5.31 -15.57
CA LYS A 188 22.79 4.72 -16.03
C LYS A 188 22.99 3.42 -16.82
N ASP A 189 22.00 2.54 -16.74
CA ASP A 189 21.94 1.27 -17.45
C ASP A 189 23.02 0.23 -17.04
N THR A 190 23.61 0.42 -15.85
CA THR A 190 24.50 -0.52 -15.18
C THR A 190 23.72 -1.38 -14.17
N LYS A 191 24.39 -1.89 -13.16
CA LYS A 191 23.72 -2.52 -12.01
C LYS A 191 23.08 -1.47 -11.12
N VAL A 192 22.01 -1.85 -10.43
CA VAL A 192 21.34 -1.01 -9.43
C VAL A 192 21.65 -1.52 -8.03
N THR A 193 21.85 -0.61 -7.10
CA THR A 193 22.00 -0.88 -5.66
C THR A 193 20.86 -0.23 -4.89
N PHE A 194 20.44 -0.86 -3.79
CA PHE A 194 19.51 -0.25 -2.84
C PHE A 194 20.32 0.33 -1.69
N ASN A 195 20.13 1.62 -1.41
CA ASN A 195 20.81 2.33 -0.34
C ASN A 195 19.79 2.71 0.74
N PRO A 196 19.89 2.14 1.96
CA PRO A 196 19.04 2.54 3.08
C PRO A 196 19.18 4.04 3.38
N ASP A 197 18.05 4.71 3.51
CA ASP A 197 17.96 6.12 3.84
C ASP A 197 16.61 6.38 4.55
N PRO A 198 16.59 6.88 5.79
CA PRO A 198 15.34 7.18 6.49
C PRO A 198 14.43 8.19 5.77
N LYS A 199 14.99 8.99 4.86
CA LYS A 199 14.27 9.93 3.99
C LYS A 199 14.05 9.40 2.58
N GLY A 200 14.34 8.13 2.36
CA GLY A 200 14.14 7.46 1.09
C GLY A 200 12.68 7.43 0.67
N ARG A 201 12.45 7.23 -0.61
CA ARG A 201 11.09 7.19 -1.19
C ARG A 201 10.51 5.78 -1.27
N PHE A 202 11.35 4.76 -1.18
CA PHE A 202 10.95 3.37 -1.24
C PHE A 202 10.90 2.76 0.15
N LYS A 203 9.89 1.94 0.40
CA LYS A 203 9.81 1.04 1.54
C LYS A 203 9.87 -0.39 1.01
N ILE A 204 10.78 -1.20 1.51
CA ILE A 204 10.92 -2.61 1.11
C ILE A 204 10.87 -3.51 2.34
N SER A 205 10.18 -4.66 2.24
CA SER A 205 10.17 -5.71 3.25
C SER A 205 11.08 -6.88 2.90
N TRP A 206 11.47 -6.99 1.62
CA TRP A 206 12.34 -8.05 1.14
C TRP A 206 13.23 -7.54 0.00
N ALA A 207 14.46 -8.02 -0.03
CA ALA A 207 15.40 -7.81 -1.14
C ALA A 207 15.91 -9.17 -1.62
N PRO A 208 16.04 -9.39 -2.93
CA PRO A 208 16.53 -10.64 -3.47
C PRO A 208 18.01 -10.85 -3.15
N ASN A 209 18.43 -12.10 -3.08
CA ASN A 209 19.85 -12.47 -2.91
C ASN A 209 20.72 -11.91 -4.02
N TYR A 210 21.98 -11.63 -3.72
CA TYR A 210 22.93 -11.02 -4.65
C TYR A 210 22.99 -11.73 -6.02
N ASN A 211 22.85 -13.06 -6.04
CA ASN A 211 22.93 -13.87 -7.27
C ASN A 211 21.76 -13.64 -8.24
N ILE A 212 20.61 -13.18 -7.72
CA ILE A 212 19.39 -12.95 -8.51
C ILE A 212 19.08 -11.45 -8.68
N GLN A 213 19.84 -10.58 -7.99
CA GLN A 213 19.76 -9.13 -8.22
C GLN A 213 20.27 -8.77 -9.60
N ASN A 214 19.65 -7.73 -10.21
CA ASN A 214 20.06 -7.20 -11.50
C ASN A 214 20.08 -8.24 -12.62
N ASN A 215 19.25 -9.27 -12.53
CA ASN A 215 19.13 -10.28 -13.55
C ASN A 215 18.40 -9.73 -14.78
N VAL A 216 19.16 -9.27 -15.76
CA VAL A 216 18.66 -8.68 -17.00
C VAL A 216 19.16 -9.49 -18.18
N ILE A 217 18.25 -9.95 -19.02
CA ILE A 217 18.54 -10.73 -20.22
C ILE A 217 18.46 -9.80 -21.44
N ILE A 218 19.47 -9.81 -22.29
CA ILE A 218 19.48 -8.99 -23.50
C ILE A 218 19.22 -9.89 -24.70
N LYS A 219 18.16 -9.60 -25.47
CA LYS A 219 17.80 -10.28 -26.70
C LYS A 219 17.55 -9.23 -27.80
N ASN A 220 18.29 -9.33 -28.90
CA ASN A 220 18.17 -8.40 -30.04
C ASN A 220 18.22 -6.90 -29.63
N GLY A 221 19.11 -6.56 -28.70
CA GLY A 221 19.27 -5.19 -28.20
C GLY A 221 18.17 -4.70 -27.22
N ILE A 222 17.18 -5.53 -26.90
CA ILE A 222 16.14 -5.25 -25.93
C ILE A 222 16.46 -5.99 -24.63
N LYS A 223 16.29 -5.28 -23.50
CA LYS A 223 16.50 -5.80 -22.15
C LYS A 223 15.18 -6.37 -21.60
N TYR A 224 15.26 -7.57 -21.04
CA TYR A 224 14.15 -8.33 -20.47
C TYR A 224 14.42 -8.66 -19.00
N PRO A 225 13.39 -8.78 -18.15
CA PRO A 225 13.55 -9.23 -16.77
C PRO A 225 13.97 -10.71 -16.75
N GLY A 226 15.02 -11.04 -15.99
CA GLY A 226 15.47 -12.43 -15.84
C GLY A 226 14.70 -13.21 -14.79
N ASN A 227 14.01 -12.51 -13.87
CA ASN A 227 13.24 -13.09 -12.78
C ASN A 227 11.71 -12.94 -12.99
N GLU A 228 11.24 -13.02 -14.24
CA GLU A 228 9.83 -12.81 -14.59
C GLU A 228 8.85 -13.76 -13.88
N HIS A 229 9.36 -14.93 -13.43
CA HIS A 229 8.56 -15.94 -12.73
C HIS A 229 8.37 -15.63 -11.24
N MET A 230 9.23 -14.82 -10.64
CA MET A 230 9.25 -14.58 -9.20
C MET A 230 8.16 -13.60 -8.76
N GLY A 231 7.82 -12.64 -9.58
CA GLY A 231 6.86 -11.61 -9.21
C GLY A 231 6.59 -10.61 -10.32
N CYS A 232 5.86 -9.56 -9.97
CA CYS A 232 5.49 -8.49 -10.88
C CYS A 232 5.41 -7.17 -10.14
N PHE A 233 5.78 -6.08 -10.81
CA PHE A 233 5.46 -4.73 -10.37
C PHE A 233 4.16 -4.25 -11.00
N GLY A 234 3.35 -3.55 -10.22
CA GLY A 234 2.21 -2.77 -10.69
C GLY A 234 2.48 -1.28 -10.53
N CYS A 235 2.15 -0.47 -11.52
CA CYS A 235 2.42 0.96 -11.49
C CYS A 235 1.24 1.80 -11.99
N ASP A 236 0.86 2.76 -11.19
CA ASP A 236 0.06 3.91 -11.61
C ASP A 236 0.99 5.11 -11.76
N SER A 237 1.12 5.61 -12.99
CA SER A 237 2.04 6.69 -13.32
C SER A 237 1.31 8.01 -13.59
N TYR A 238 2.03 9.13 -13.55
CA TYR A 238 1.52 10.43 -13.95
C TYR A 238 2.37 11.01 -15.10
N ASP A 239 1.73 11.76 -15.99
CA ASP A 239 2.38 12.31 -17.19
C ASP A 239 2.90 13.74 -16.98
N ILE A 240 2.26 14.53 -16.11
CA ILE A 240 2.56 15.97 -15.94
C ILE A 240 3.12 16.21 -14.54
N SER A 241 4.30 16.81 -14.48
CA SER A 241 5.00 17.09 -13.23
C SER A 241 4.35 18.21 -12.41
N GLY A 242 3.79 19.23 -13.07
CA GLY A 242 3.11 20.35 -12.45
C GLY A 242 1.60 20.28 -12.54
N THR A 243 0.89 20.69 -11.50
CA THR A 243 -0.54 20.96 -11.51
C THR A 243 -0.77 22.38 -11.09
N VAL A 244 -1.71 23.06 -11.72
CA VAL A 244 -2.03 24.49 -11.47
C VAL A 244 -2.42 24.71 -10.00
N ASP A 245 -2.99 23.69 -9.34
CA ASP A 245 -3.49 23.78 -7.96
C ASP A 245 -2.60 23.08 -6.92
N GLY A 246 -1.42 22.56 -7.28
CA GLY A 246 -0.54 21.81 -6.37
C GLY A 246 -1.14 20.49 -5.82
N ARG A 247 -2.29 20.05 -6.36
CA ARG A 247 -3.05 18.84 -5.94
C ARG A 247 -2.94 17.70 -6.95
N GLY A 248 -1.75 17.45 -7.48
CA GLY A 248 -1.55 16.33 -8.40
C GLY A 248 -1.60 14.98 -7.71
N SER A 249 -2.14 13.93 -8.38
CA SER A 249 -1.98 12.53 -7.99
C SER A 249 -0.51 12.18 -7.80
N ASN A 250 -0.20 11.32 -6.85
CA ASN A 250 1.12 10.72 -6.73
C ASN A 250 1.33 9.69 -7.84
N GLY A 251 2.59 9.32 -8.08
CA GLY A 251 2.87 8.06 -8.75
C GLY A 251 2.99 6.97 -7.70
N ALA A 252 2.52 5.77 -8.03
CA ALA A 252 2.59 4.62 -7.13
C ALA A 252 3.18 3.40 -7.85
N LEU A 253 4.04 2.67 -7.14
CA LEU A 253 4.63 1.41 -7.58
C LEU A 253 4.56 0.40 -6.43
N HIS A 254 4.04 -0.78 -6.72
CA HIS A 254 4.03 -1.91 -5.79
C HIS A 254 4.69 -3.13 -6.41
N GLY A 255 5.49 -3.83 -5.64
CA GLY A 255 6.09 -5.10 -6.03
C GLY A 255 5.45 -6.25 -5.26
N LEU A 256 5.00 -7.29 -5.98
CA LEU A 256 4.38 -8.49 -5.43
C LEU A 256 5.14 -9.73 -5.89
N THR A 257 5.52 -10.61 -4.97
CA THR A 257 5.99 -11.96 -5.29
C THR A 257 4.81 -12.88 -5.56
N LYS A 258 5.01 -13.88 -6.43
CA LYS A 258 3.96 -14.87 -6.75
C LYS A 258 3.91 -15.93 -5.64
N PHE A 259 4.36 -17.12 -5.91
CA PHE A 259 4.51 -18.19 -4.93
C PHE A 259 5.98 -18.30 -4.55
N SER A 260 6.26 -18.94 -3.42
CA SER A 260 7.64 -19.12 -2.95
C SER A 260 8.48 -19.81 -4.01
N MET A 261 9.53 -19.13 -4.41
CA MET A 261 10.60 -19.69 -5.23
C MET A 261 11.90 -19.35 -4.54
N GLU A 262 12.64 -20.38 -4.12
CA GLU A 262 13.87 -20.22 -3.36
C GLU A 262 13.66 -19.37 -2.09
N ASP A 263 14.33 -18.23 -2.00
CA ASP A 263 14.29 -17.35 -0.81
C ASP A 263 13.20 -16.26 -0.90
N ALA A 264 12.38 -16.23 -1.96
CA ALA A 264 11.33 -15.23 -2.09
C ALA A 264 10.11 -15.58 -1.22
N PRO A 265 9.55 -14.63 -0.46
CA PRO A 265 8.32 -14.85 0.27
C PRO A 265 7.15 -15.11 -0.69
N ALA A 266 6.22 -16.00 -0.32
CA ALA A 266 5.07 -16.30 -1.16
C ALA A 266 3.99 -15.23 -1.09
N ASN A 267 3.43 -14.84 -2.24
CA ASN A 267 2.29 -13.93 -2.37
C ASN A 267 2.38 -12.66 -1.50
N THR A 268 3.59 -12.10 -1.36
CA THR A 268 3.88 -11.01 -0.44
C THR A 268 4.17 -9.72 -1.21
N PHE A 269 3.52 -8.63 -0.83
CA PHE A 269 3.97 -7.31 -1.24
C PHE A 269 5.30 -6.99 -0.57
N PHE A 270 6.32 -6.79 -1.37
CA PHE A 270 7.68 -6.56 -0.87
C PHE A 270 8.19 -5.14 -1.08
N LEU A 271 7.50 -4.33 -1.85
CA LEU A 271 7.88 -2.96 -2.15
C LEU A 271 6.67 -2.06 -2.27
N GLU A 272 6.75 -0.90 -1.61
CA GLU A 272 5.84 0.24 -1.76
C GLU A 272 6.65 1.48 -2.11
N TYR A 273 6.22 2.21 -3.14
CA TYR A 273 6.69 3.54 -3.50
C TYR A 273 5.49 4.40 -3.86
N ILE A 274 5.19 5.39 -3.03
CA ILE A 274 4.11 6.35 -3.25
C ILE A 274 4.73 7.73 -3.11
N ALA A 275 4.99 8.40 -4.22
CA ALA A 275 5.65 9.69 -4.21
C ALA A 275 5.35 10.52 -5.47
N ARG A 276 5.54 11.82 -5.34
CA ARG A 276 5.52 12.75 -6.45
C ARG A 276 6.82 13.56 -6.47
N PRO A 277 7.92 13.04 -7.04
CA PRO A 277 9.15 13.78 -7.20
C PRO A 277 8.97 15.01 -8.11
N GLN A 278 9.95 15.90 -8.12
CA GLN A 278 9.90 17.19 -8.84
C GLN A 278 9.55 17.04 -10.33
N THR A 279 10.02 15.97 -10.96
CA THR A 279 9.73 15.68 -12.37
C THR A 279 9.24 14.26 -12.55
N ALA A 280 8.42 14.04 -13.57
CA ALA A 280 7.93 12.71 -13.90
C ALA A 280 9.08 11.78 -14.34
N GLU A 281 10.13 12.33 -14.95
CA GLU A 281 11.31 11.58 -15.36
C GLU A 281 12.08 10.99 -14.18
N ILE A 282 12.12 11.65 -13.01
CA ILE A 282 12.69 11.09 -11.79
C ILE A 282 11.88 9.89 -11.34
N PHE A 283 10.54 9.98 -11.36
CA PHE A 283 9.66 8.86 -11.06
C PHE A 283 9.89 7.69 -12.02
N PHE A 284 9.99 7.97 -13.33
CA PHE A 284 10.21 6.92 -14.33
C PHE A 284 11.57 6.23 -14.16
N GLU A 285 12.61 6.97 -13.80
CA GLU A 285 13.93 6.41 -13.51
C GLU A 285 13.91 5.57 -12.24
N ASP A 286 13.22 6.02 -11.18
CA ASP A 286 13.03 5.28 -9.94
C ASP A 286 12.33 3.93 -10.18
N VAL A 287 11.24 3.95 -10.95
CA VAL A 287 10.50 2.72 -11.34
C VAL A 287 11.39 1.79 -12.15
N LEU A 288 12.14 2.31 -13.11
CA LEU A 288 13.07 1.49 -13.93
C LEU A 288 14.14 0.85 -13.06
N MET A 289 14.76 1.60 -12.14
CA MET A 289 15.78 1.07 -11.24
C MET A 289 15.22 -0.05 -10.35
N ALA A 290 14.02 0.11 -9.79
CA ALA A 290 13.37 -0.95 -9.01
C ALA A 290 13.17 -2.22 -9.86
N CYS A 291 12.63 -2.09 -11.07
CA CYS A 291 12.42 -3.21 -11.97
C CYS A 291 13.74 -3.93 -12.33
N VAL A 292 14.82 -3.18 -12.58
CA VAL A 292 16.14 -3.72 -12.89
C VAL A 292 16.75 -4.43 -11.69
N PHE A 293 16.69 -3.82 -10.48
CA PHE A 293 17.24 -4.42 -9.25
C PHE A 293 16.63 -5.79 -8.95
N TYR A 294 15.30 -5.88 -9.04
CA TYR A 294 14.59 -7.15 -8.80
C TYR A 294 14.59 -8.08 -10.03
N GLY A 295 14.90 -7.57 -11.22
CA GLY A 295 14.83 -8.34 -12.48
C GLY A 295 13.40 -8.79 -12.80
N MET A 296 12.37 -8.05 -12.35
CA MET A 296 10.95 -8.40 -12.49
C MET A 296 10.21 -7.49 -13.47
N PRO A 297 9.17 -8.01 -14.16
CA PRO A 297 8.38 -7.24 -15.12
C PRO A 297 7.45 -6.23 -14.42
N LEU A 298 6.97 -5.26 -15.20
CA LEU A 298 6.08 -4.19 -14.80
C LEU A 298 4.77 -4.26 -15.59
N LEU A 299 3.63 -4.30 -14.90
CA LEU A 299 2.32 -4.01 -15.47
C LEU A 299 1.93 -2.59 -15.10
N ALA A 300 1.90 -1.69 -16.07
CA ALA A 300 1.54 -0.29 -15.84
C ALA A 300 0.26 0.08 -16.60
N GLU A 301 -0.43 1.11 -16.10
CA GLU A 301 -1.54 1.71 -16.79
C GLU A 301 -1.05 2.38 -18.09
N ASN A 302 -1.71 2.13 -19.22
CA ASN A 302 -1.33 2.70 -20.51
C ASN A 302 -2.17 3.93 -20.93
N ASN A 303 -3.11 4.34 -20.11
CA ASN A 303 -3.85 5.61 -20.32
C ASN A 303 -2.92 6.83 -20.21
N LYS A 304 -1.81 6.66 -19.47
CA LYS A 304 -0.72 7.65 -19.33
C LYS A 304 0.59 6.99 -19.79
N PRO A 305 0.86 6.92 -21.10
CA PRO A 305 1.87 6.02 -21.64
C PRO A 305 3.32 6.53 -21.55
N ARG A 306 3.59 7.73 -20.99
CA ARG A 306 4.96 8.31 -20.97
C ARG A 306 5.97 7.41 -20.27
N LEU A 307 5.60 6.76 -19.15
CA LEU A 307 6.46 5.78 -18.48
C LEU A 307 6.84 4.62 -19.41
N LEU A 308 5.87 4.06 -20.12
CA LEU A 308 6.09 2.93 -21.05
C LEU A 308 6.96 3.33 -22.24
N TYR A 309 6.76 4.53 -22.80
CA TYR A 309 7.64 5.09 -23.82
C TYR A 309 9.05 5.36 -23.29
N TYR A 310 9.18 5.75 -22.02
CA TYR A 310 10.48 5.92 -21.36
C TYR A 310 11.23 4.59 -21.31
N PHE A 311 10.58 3.52 -20.86
CA PHE A 311 11.17 2.15 -20.86
C PHE A 311 11.60 1.72 -22.26
N ARG A 312 10.74 1.93 -23.25
CA ARG A 312 11.06 1.59 -24.63
C ARG A 312 12.30 2.36 -25.16
N ARG A 313 12.33 3.68 -24.97
CA ARG A 313 13.47 4.53 -25.42
C ARG A 313 14.79 4.14 -24.75
N ARG A 314 14.74 3.65 -23.52
CA ARG A 314 15.90 3.17 -22.78
C ARG A 314 16.27 1.73 -23.10
N GLY A 315 15.57 1.07 -24.02
CA GLY A 315 15.83 -0.33 -24.40
C GLY A 315 15.26 -1.36 -23.42
N TYR A 316 14.38 -0.97 -22.50
CA TYR A 316 13.75 -1.84 -21.50
C TYR A 316 12.30 -2.22 -21.86
N ARG A 317 11.93 -2.18 -23.14
CA ARG A 317 10.57 -2.58 -23.55
C ARG A 317 10.20 -3.99 -23.05
N GLY A 318 11.16 -4.89 -22.91
CA GLY A 318 10.93 -6.25 -22.43
C GLY A 318 10.46 -6.32 -20.97
N PHE A 319 10.70 -5.28 -20.17
CA PHE A 319 10.18 -5.19 -18.80
C PHE A 319 8.70 -4.78 -18.75
N SER A 320 8.19 -4.10 -19.78
CA SER A 320 6.79 -3.70 -19.83
C SER A 320 5.93 -4.89 -20.25
N MET A 321 5.09 -5.39 -19.33
CA MET A 321 4.12 -6.45 -19.65
C MET A 321 3.07 -5.96 -20.63
N ASN A 322 2.63 -6.86 -21.48
CA ASN A 322 1.41 -6.64 -22.23
C ASN A 322 0.21 -6.95 -21.33
N ARG A 323 -0.95 -6.42 -21.68
CA ARG A 323 -2.19 -6.70 -20.95
C ARG A 323 -2.45 -8.21 -20.85
N PRO A 324 -2.68 -8.74 -19.65
CA PRO A 324 -2.75 -10.19 -19.43
C PRO A 324 -4.05 -10.85 -19.96
N ASP A 325 -5.09 -10.08 -20.19
CA ASP A 325 -6.41 -10.53 -20.66
C ASP A 325 -6.48 -10.81 -22.17
N LYS A 326 -5.45 -10.39 -22.94
CA LYS A 326 -5.41 -10.61 -24.39
C LYS A 326 -4.18 -11.39 -24.85
N VAL A 327 -4.38 -12.26 -25.81
CA VAL A 327 -3.25 -12.93 -26.51
C VAL A 327 -2.56 -11.95 -27.46
N TRP A 328 -1.26 -12.14 -27.70
CA TRP A 328 -0.43 -11.26 -28.52
C TRP A 328 -1.04 -10.88 -29.89
N ASN A 329 -1.66 -11.84 -30.57
CA ASN A 329 -2.25 -11.61 -31.89
C ASN A 329 -3.47 -10.68 -31.86
N LYS A 330 -4.12 -10.53 -30.71
CA LYS A 330 -5.29 -9.66 -30.53
C LYS A 330 -4.93 -8.26 -29.99
N LEU A 331 -3.64 -8.01 -29.75
CA LEU A 331 -3.16 -6.70 -29.33
C LEU A 331 -3.08 -5.75 -30.52
N SER A 332 -3.44 -4.50 -30.28
CA SER A 332 -3.23 -3.41 -31.25
C SER A 332 -1.73 -3.14 -31.48
N VAL A 333 -1.39 -2.43 -32.56
CA VAL A 333 0.00 -2.05 -32.83
C VAL A 333 0.58 -1.21 -31.68
N ALA A 334 -0.17 -0.28 -31.13
CA ALA A 334 0.24 0.56 -30.01
C ALA A 334 0.49 -0.28 -28.73
N GLU A 335 -0.41 -1.22 -28.42
CA GLU A 335 -0.22 -2.13 -27.27
C GLU A 335 1.02 -3.02 -27.44
N LYS A 336 1.32 -3.52 -28.63
CA LYS A 336 2.55 -4.26 -28.89
C LYS A 336 3.80 -3.42 -28.76
N GLU A 337 3.69 -2.14 -29.09
CA GLU A 337 4.81 -1.21 -29.09
C GLU A 337 5.31 -0.86 -27.68
N VAL A 338 4.41 -0.61 -26.75
CA VAL A 338 4.77 -0.12 -25.39
C VAL A 338 4.33 -1.05 -24.27
N GLY A 339 3.31 -1.88 -24.46
CA GLY A 339 2.72 -2.72 -23.42
C GLY A 339 1.71 -1.97 -22.55
N GLY A 340 1.55 -2.44 -21.31
CA GLY A 340 0.60 -1.89 -20.34
C GLY A 340 -0.83 -2.39 -20.53
N ILE A 341 -1.73 -1.92 -19.66
CA ILE A 341 -3.14 -2.26 -19.65
C ILE A 341 -3.99 -0.99 -19.59
N PRO A 342 -5.06 -0.86 -20.43
CA PRO A 342 -5.98 0.25 -20.30
C PRO A 342 -6.88 0.03 -19.08
N ASN A 343 -6.87 0.97 -18.16
CA ASN A 343 -7.66 0.87 -16.93
C ASN A 343 -8.98 1.67 -17.00
N SER A 344 -9.46 1.91 -18.22
CA SER A 344 -10.68 2.72 -18.50
C SER A 344 -11.92 1.89 -18.78
N SER A 345 -11.78 0.62 -19.22
CA SER A 345 -12.92 -0.25 -19.49
C SER A 345 -13.51 -0.81 -18.20
N GLU A 346 -14.82 -0.96 -18.15
CA GLU A 346 -15.53 -1.46 -16.97
C GLU A 346 -15.09 -2.87 -16.61
N ASP A 347 -14.92 -3.75 -17.59
CA ASP A 347 -14.44 -5.13 -17.37
C ASP A 347 -13.09 -5.16 -16.66
N ILE A 348 -12.16 -4.27 -17.01
CA ILE A 348 -10.84 -4.22 -16.37
C ILE A 348 -10.93 -3.63 -14.97
N LYS A 349 -11.81 -2.65 -14.76
CA LYS A 349 -12.03 -2.10 -13.40
C LYS A 349 -12.61 -3.16 -12.48
N GLN A 350 -13.58 -3.94 -12.94
CA GLN A 350 -14.15 -5.04 -12.18
C GLN A 350 -13.11 -6.15 -11.91
N ALA A 351 -12.34 -6.54 -12.92
CA ALA A 351 -11.28 -7.53 -12.75
C ALA A 351 -10.19 -7.06 -11.78
N HIS A 352 -9.84 -5.77 -11.80
CA HIS A 352 -8.90 -5.17 -10.86
C HIS A 352 -9.44 -5.18 -9.42
N ALA A 353 -10.70 -4.78 -9.23
CA ALA A 353 -11.34 -4.78 -7.92
C ALA A 353 -11.46 -6.20 -7.35
N ALA A 354 -11.89 -7.16 -8.17
CA ALA A 354 -11.98 -8.57 -7.77
C ALA A 354 -10.60 -9.17 -7.42
N ALA A 355 -9.54 -8.76 -8.12
CA ALA A 355 -8.18 -9.22 -7.81
C ALA A 355 -7.70 -8.71 -6.44
N LEU A 356 -7.99 -7.45 -6.10
CA LEU A 356 -7.72 -6.88 -4.77
C LEU A 356 -8.55 -7.56 -3.69
N GLU A 357 -9.86 -7.73 -3.90
CA GLU A 357 -10.76 -8.37 -2.94
C GLU A 357 -10.29 -9.78 -2.62
N MET A 358 -9.95 -10.58 -3.63
CA MET A 358 -9.43 -11.94 -3.44
C MET A 358 -8.12 -11.91 -2.65
N TYR A 359 -7.18 -11.03 -2.99
CA TYR A 359 -5.93 -10.92 -2.27
C TYR A 359 -6.14 -10.53 -0.80
N ILE A 360 -7.02 -9.56 -0.52
CA ILE A 360 -7.34 -9.13 0.84
C ILE A 360 -7.93 -10.30 1.64
N ASN A 361 -8.87 -11.04 1.07
CA ASN A 361 -9.49 -12.16 1.74
C ASN A 361 -8.52 -13.30 2.04
N ASP A 362 -7.54 -13.54 1.14
CA ASP A 362 -6.64 -14.69 1.23
C ASP A 362 -5.33 -14.38 1.98
N HIS A 363 -4.88 -13.10 2.02
CA HIS A 363 -3.52 -12.76 2.46
C HIS A 363 -3.42 -11.57 3.43
N VAL A 364 -4.54 -11.02 3.90
CA VAL A 364 -4.56 -9.85 4.78
C VAL A 364 -5.36 -10.14 6.04
N GLY A 365 -4.95 -9.57 7.17
CA GLY A 365 -5.58 -9.74 8.47
C GLY A 365 -5.26 -11.09 9.12
N LEU A 366 -6.06 -11.48 10.08
CA LEU A 366 -5.92 -12.74 10.79
C LEU A 366 -6.32 -13.91 9.87
N MET A 367 -5.44 -14.91 9.76
CA MET A 367 -5.64 -16.13 8.98
C MET A 367 -6.27 -17.24 9.82
N GLN A 368 -6.71 -18.31 9.16
CA GLN A 368 -7.31 -19.47 9.83
C GLN A 368 -6.35 -20.26 10.73
N ASP A 369 -5.05 -20.08 10.54
CA ASP A 369 -3.98 -20.70 11.32
C ASP A 369 -3.43 -19.78 12.43
N ASP A 370 -4.20 -18.77 12.82
CA ASP A 370 -3.84 -17.75 13.82
C ASP A 370 -2.59 -16.92 13.44
N SER A 371 -2.12 -17.00 12.21
CA SER A 371 -1.06 -16.10 11.70
C SER A 371 -1.66 -14.83 11.09
N TYR A 372 -0.86 -13.76 11.05
CA TYR A 372 -1.25 -12.54 10.34
C TYR A 372 -0.66 -12.49 8.94
N GLY A 373 -1.36 -11.80 8.04
CA GLY A 373 -0.89 -11.54 6.70
C GLY A 373 0.42 -10.77 6.65
N THR A 374 1.10 -10.83 5.51
CA THR A 374 2.42 -10.22 5.30
C THR A 374 2.35 -8.85 4.59
N MET A 375 1.19 -8.21 4.60
CA MET A 375 1.01 -6.86 4.04
C MET A 375 1.39 -5.79 5.06
N TYR A 376 2.66 -5.37 5.05
CA TYR A 376 3.21 -4.44 6.05
C TYR A 376 3.06 -2.95 5.70
N PHE A 377 2.46 -2.61 4.56
CA PHE A 377 2.38 -1.23 4.05
C PHE A 377 1.06 -0.57 4.45
N ASN A 378 1.04 0.10 5.61
CA ASN A 378 -0.16 0.73 6.15
C ASN A 378 -0.73 1.84 5.26
N GLU A 379 0.11 2.52 4.47
CA GLU A 379 -0.36 3.54 3.53
C GLU A 379 -1.27 2.93 2.45
N THR A 380 -0.86 1.78 1.91
CA THR A 380 -1.65 1.01 0.93
C THR A 380 -2.89 0.38 1.57
N LEU A 381 -2.79 -0.20 2.77
CA LEU A 381 -3.96 -0.74 3.49
C LEU A 381 -5.02 0.34 3.75
N ASN A 382 -4.61 1.53 4.15
CA ASN A 382 -5.50 2.68 4.34
C ASN A 382 -6.13 3.17 3.03
N ASP A 383 -5.43 3.07 1.90
CA ASP A 383 -5.99 3.41 0.60
C ASP A 383 -7.00 2.34 0.13
N TRP A 384 -6.73 1.06 0.37
CA TRP A 384 -7.70 -0.02 0.14
C TRP A 384 -8.97 0.15 0.96
N ALA A 385 -8.84 0.52 2.24
CA ALA A 385 -10.00 0.75 3.10
C ALA A 385 -10.92 1.87 2.59
N LYS A 386 -10.40 2.80 1.79
CA LYS A 386 -11.13 3.94 1.22
C LYS A 386 -11.47 3.78 -0.26
N PHE A 387 -11.10 2.66 -0.84
CA PHE A 387 -11.22 2.47 -2.28
C PHE A 387 -12.65 2.55 -2.77
N ASP A 388 -12.90 3.47 -3.72
CA ASP A 388 -14.17 3.62 -4.42
C ASP A 388 -13.94 3.34 -5.91
N ILE A 389 -14.57 2.28 -6.42
CA ILE A 389 -14.45 1.86 -7.81
C ILE A 389 -14.90 2.96 -8.80
N ASN A 390 -15.79 3.86 -8.37
CA ASN A 390 -16.30 4.95 -9.18
C ASN A 390 -15.42 6.21 -9.14
N LYS A 391 -14.53 6.32 -8.12
CA LYS A 391 -13.66 7.50 -7.89
C LYS A 391 -12.18 7.15 -7.86
N ARG A 392 -11.75 6.25 -8.70
CA ARG A 392 -10.42 5.63 -8.73
C ARG A 392 -9.24 6.61 -8.80
N THR A 393 -9.44 7.80 -9.33
CA THR A 393 -8.38 8.83 -9.49
C THR A 393 -7.76 9.34 -8.20
N LYS A 394 -8.28 8.93 -7.03
CA LYS A 394 -7.77 9.30 -5.72
C LYS A 394 -7.04 8.16 -5.01
N HIS A 395 -6.94 7.00 -5.66
CA HIS A 395 -6.48 5.75 -5.07
C HIS A 395 -5.26 5.19 -5.82
N ASP A 396 -4.19 5.99 -5.89
CA ASP A 396 -2.98 5.64 -6.65
C ASP A 396 -2.34 4.33 -6.12
N ALA A 397 -2.35 4.11 -4.78
CA ALA A 397 -1.83 2.90 -4.17
C ALA A 397 -2.70 1.67 -4.48
N SER A 398 -4.02 1.80 -4.44
CA SER A 398 -4.95 0.72 -4.80
C SER A 398 -4.81 0.33 -6.28
N ILE A 399 -4.66 1.32 -7.17
CA ILE A 399 -4.48 1.05 -8.59
C ILE A 399 -3.18 0.28 -8.84
N SER A 400 -2.06 0.77 -8.32
CA SER A 400 -0.76 0.13 -8.56
C SER A 400 -0.66 -1.25 -7.92
N SER A 401 -1.15 -1.44 -6.68
CA SER A 401 -1.14 -2.74 -6.02
C SER A 401 -2.04 -3.76 -6.73
N GLY A 402 -3.24 -3.37 -7.15
CA GLY A 402 -4.11 -4.22 -7.94
C GLY A 402 -3.51 -4.62 -9.29
N LEU A 403 -2.77 -3.72 -9.96
CA LEU A 403 -2.04 -4.05 -11.17
C LEU A 403 -0.91 -5.06 -10.90
N ALA A 404 -0.23 -4.99 -9.75
CA ALA A 404 0.76 -6.00 -9.36
C ALA A 404 0.12 -7.37 -9.18
N ILE A 405 -1.05 -7.44 -8.52
CA ILE A 405 -1.81 -8.69 -8.36
C ILE A 405 -2.24 -9.25 -9.71
N MET A 406 -2.82 -8.40 -10.57
CA MET A 406 -3.22 -8.81 -11.93
C MET A 406 -2.03 -9.35 -12.75
N GLY A 407 -0.86 -8.73 -12.65
CA GLY A 407 0.36 -9.18 -13.30
C GLY A 407 0.85 -10.53 -12.77
N CYS A 408 0.57 -10.86 -11.52
CA CYS A 408 0.90 -12.14 -10.90
C CYS A 408 -0.20 -13.21 -11.08
N ASN A 409 -1.43 -12.82 -11.36
CA ASN A 409 -2.58 -13.73 -11.40
C ASN A 409 -2.52 -14.64 -12.64
N ARG A 410 -2.56 -15.96 -12.42
CA ARG A 410 -2.52 -16.97 -13.49
C ARG A 410 -3.69 -16.91 -14.45
N HIS A 411 -4.86 -16.45 -14.03
CA HIS A 411 -6.05 -16.34 -14.86
C HIS A 411 -5.97 -15.15 -15.82
N LEU A 412 -5.31 -14.08 -15.41
CA LEU A 412 -5.12 -12.86 -16.20
C LEU A 412 -3.74 -12.85 -16.88
N TYR A 413 -2.73 -13.42 -16.24
CA TYR A 413 -1.41 -13.66 -16.79
C TYR A 413 -1.40 -15.03 -17.49
N LYS A 414 -1.72 -15.07 -18.75
CA LYS A 414 -1.30 -16.16 -19.61
C LYS A 414 0.11 -15.79 -20.07
N PRO A 415 1.18 -16.44 -19.55
CA PRO A 415 2.47 -16.28 -20.16
C PRO A 415 2.29 -16.57 -21.63
N ASN A 416 2.78 -15.71 -22.50
CA ASN A 416 2.87 -15.96 -23.93
C ASN A 416 4.00 -17.02 -24.10
N MET A 417 3.80 -18.18 -23.52
CA MET A 417 4.34 -19.38 -24.06
C MET A 417 3.59 -19.57 -25.38
N GLU A 418 4.05 -18.91 -26.45
CA GLU A 418 4.18 -19.74 -27.62
C GLU A 418 4.84 -21.00 -27.06
N LYS A 419 4.03 -22.02 -26.80
CA LYS A 419 4.56 -23.36 -26.86
C LYS A 419 5.25 -23.35 -28.22
N GLN A 420 6.55 -23.18 -28.25
CA GLN A 420 7.31 -23.86 -29.25
C GLN A 420 6.79 -25.27 -29.06
N ARG A 421 5.77 -25.60 -29.85
CA ARG A 421 5.42 -26.97 -30.09
C ARG A 421 6.74 -27.48 -30.66
N THR A 422 7.52 -28.05 -29.75
CA THR A 422 8.62 -28.91 -30.17
C THR A 422 7.88 -29.89 -31.02
N LYS A 423 8.03 -29.72 -32.33
CA LYS A 423 7.55 -30.72 -33.26
C LYS A 423 8.30 -31.97 -32.84
N ILE A 424 7.64 -32.78 -32.03
CA ILE A 424 8.13 -34.11 -31.73
C ILE A 424 7.90 -34.84 -33.04
N ASP A 425 8.90 -34.86 -33.88
CA ASP A 425 8.93 -35.71 -35.04
C ASP A 425 8.98 -37.16 -34.52
N LEU A 426 7.80 -37.72 -34.26
CA LEU A 426 7.67 -39.13 -33.98
C LEU A 426 7.87 -39.85 -35.29
N SER A 427 9.10 -40.29 -35.53
CA SER A 427 9.39 -41.29 -36.59
C SER A 427 8.79 -42.62 -36.16
N VAL A 428 7.71 -43.00 -36.77
CA VAL A 428 7.16 -44.34 -36.61
C VAL A 428 7.78 -45.24 -37.69
N SER A 429 8.59 -46.16 -37.25
CA SER A 429 9.11 -47.20 -38.13
C SER A 429 7.99 -48.19 -38.46
N ARG A 430 7.60 -48.30 -39.73
CA ARG A 430 6.65 -49.28 -40.19
C ARG A 430 7.42 -50.38 -40.96
N PHE A 431 7.11 -51.60 -40.63
CA PHE A 431 7.53 -52.77 -41.47
C PHE A 431 6.61 -52.80 -42.68
N ASP A 432 7.18 -52.65 -43.86
CA ASP A 432 6.51 -52.87 -45.12
C ASP A 432 7.39 -53.79 -45.96
N ASN A 433 6.87 -55.02 -46.27
CA ASN A 433 7.51 -55.97 -47.10
C ASN A 433 8.97 -56.32 -46.78
N GLY A 434 9.30 -56.44 -45.50
CA GLY A 434 10.65 -56.85 -45.10
C GLY A 434 11.69 -55.75 -44.97
N GLY A 435 11.28 -54.47 -45.06
CA GLY A 435 12.16 -53.30 -44.88
C GLY A 435 11.60 -52.29 -43.87
N TYR A 436 12.47 -51.56 -43.22
CA TYR A 436 12.07 -50.43 -42.34
C TYR A 436 11.82 -49.16 -43.18
N ALA A 437 10.60 -48.66 -43.16
CA ALA A 437 10.33 -47.34 -43.69
C ALA A 437 10.03 -46.38 -42.52
N SER A 438 10.77 -45.32 -42.37
CA SER A 438 10.47 -44.24 -41.42
C SER A 438 9.59 -43.19 -42.10
N LYS A 439 8.40 -42.97 -41.58
CA LYS A 439 7.52 -41.87 -42.01
C LYS A 439 7.46 -40.81 -40.95
N ILE A 440 7.93 -39.62 -41.25
CA ILE A 440 7.79 -38.46 -40.36
C ILE A 440 6.33 -38.00 -40.42
N ILE A 441 5.59 -38.11 -39.32
CA ILE A 441 4.27 -37.58 -39.19
C ILE A 441 4.41 -36.14 -38.67
N LYS A 442 4.18 -35.15 -39.52
CA LYS A 442 4.05 -33.77 -39.10
C LYS A 442 2.66 -33.57 -38.52
N SER A 443 2.57 -33.27 -37.18
CA SER A 443 1.37 -32.86 -36.50
C SER A 443 1.18 -31.36 -36.61
#